data_4afb8062d0f89138925327136890deac
#
_entry.id   4afb8062d0f89138925327136890deac
#
_cell.length_a   1.000
_cell.length_b   1.000
_cell.length_c   1.000
_cell.angle_alpha   90.00
_cell.angle_beta   90.00
_cell.angle_gamma   90.00
#
_symmetry.space_group_name_H-M   'P 1'
#
loop_
_entity.id
_entity.type
_entity.pdbx_description
1 polymer ?
#
loop_
_entity_poly.entity_id
_entity_poly.type
_entity_poly.pdbx_seq_one_letter_code
_entity_poly.pdbx_strand_id
1 'polypeptide(L)'
;SFHQRLIEATISMGDSSTSQIVRAAEMIDSSLLRGHTIFTCGHDGPASRLGQLFSDNLAVGTQIERPGFPALSLNQLSQNRLRENRFAQALFTHGSQSDLLLIISRGGSKPVLLKTADAALERDMKIILISHKDDNILIERLGYEDLCIDMSEYEDSIVNVLHLQVLECLTELVDSIILGGK
;
A
#
# COMPACT_ATOMS: atom_id res chain seq x y z
N SER A 1 -6.87 13.66 24.32
CA SER A 1 -5.57 12.96 24.39
C SER A 1 -5.26 12.24 23.08
N PHE A 2 -4.03 11.80 22.93
CA PHE A 2 -3.61 10.99 21.78
C PHE A 2 -4.48 9.73 21.64
N HIS A 3 -4.67 9.02 22.72
CA HIS A 3 -5.47 7.77 22.72
C HIS A 3 -6.93 8.01 22.35
N GLN A 4 -7.55 9.11 22.80
CA GLN A 4 -8.92 9.43 22.41
C GLN A 4 -9.04 9.70 20.93
N ARG A 5 -8.14 10.51 20.36
CA ARG A 5 -8.13 10.79 18.92
C ARG A 5 -7.93 9.51 18.11
N LEU A 6 -7.05 8.63 18.57
CA LEU A 6 -6.80 7.35 17.90
C LEU A 6 -8.03 6.43 17.95
N ILE A 7 -8.70 6.33 19.09
CA ILE A 7 -9.92 5.53 19.24
C ILE A 7 -11.02 6.05 18.32
N GLU A 8 -11.26 7.37 18.35
CA GLU A 8 -12.28 8.01 17.47
C GLU A 8 -11.98 7.78 15.99
N ALA A 9 -10.72 7.96 15.59
CA ALA A 9 -10.28 7.72 14.21
C ALA A 9 -10.41 6.24 13.82
N THR A 10 -10.08 5.32 14.70
CA THR A 10 -10.22 3.87 14.45
C THR A 10 -11.67 3.48 14.23
N ILE A 11 -12.59 4.01 15.04
CA ILE A 11 -14.03 3.77 14.86
C ILE A 11 -14.51 4.36 13.53
N SER A 12 -14.17 5.62 13.26
CA SER A 12 -14.52 6.28 11.99
C SER A 12 -14.00 5.52 10.78
N MET A 13 -12.76 5.06 10.83
CA MET A 13 -12.16 4.27 9.75
C MET A 13 -12.88 2.93 9.55
N GLY A 14 -13.27 2.27 10.64
CA GLY A 14 -14.08 1.04 10.58
C GLY A 14 -15.42 1.26 9.89
N ASP A 15 -16.03 2.42 10.07
CA ASP A 15 -17.31 2.75 9.43
C ASP A 15 -17.16 3.19 7.97
N SER A 16 -16.10 3.95 7.65
CA SER A 16 -15.97 4.61 6.35
C SER A 16 -15.07 3.90 5.35
N SER A 17 -14.11 3.09 5.79
CA SER A 17 -13.05 2.54 4.94
C SER A 17 -13.07 1.01 4.82
N THR A 18 -13.92 0.32 5.55
CA THR A 18 -13.95 -1.15 5.55
C THR A 18 -14.16 -1.74 4.16
N SER A 19 -15.07 -1.18 3.37
CA SER A 19 -15.33 -1.69 2.01
C SER A 19 -14.12 -1.55 1.10
N GLN A 20 -13.38 -0.45 1.19
CA GLN A 20 -12.16 -0.23 0.42
C GLN A 20 -11.04 -1.16 0.88
N ILE A 21 -10.91 -1.39 2.19
CA ILE A 21 -9.90 -2.32 2.74
C ILE A 21 -10.18 -3.75 2.29
N VAL A 22 -11.43 -4.20 2.34
CA VAL A 22 -11.82 -5.53 1.83
C VAL A 22 -11.51 -5.66 0.35
N ARG A 23 -11.86 -4.65 -0.45
CA ARG A 23 -11.57 -4.64 -1.89
C ARG A 23 -10.07 -4.64 -2.17
N ALA A 24 -9.28 -3.92 -1.39
CA ALA A 24 -7.82 -3.96 -1.49
C ALA A 24 -7.27 -5.37 -1.24
N ALA A 25 -7.77 -6.05 -0.21
CA ALA A 25 -7.40 -7.43 0.07
C ALA A 25 -7.75 -8.38 -1.08
N GLU A 26 -8.93 -8.23 -1.67
CA GLU A 26 -9.35 -9.02 -2.85
C GLU A 26 -8.44 -8.76 -4.06
N MET A 27 -8.04 -7.52 -4.30
CA MET A 27 -7.10 -7.17 -5.37
C MET A 27 -5.74 -7.83 -5.15
N ILE A 28 -5.23 -7.79 -3.92
CA ILE A 28 -3.96 -8.43 -3.55
C ILE A 28 -4.04 -9.94 -3.76
N ASP A 29 -5.09 -10.59 -3.27
CA ASP A 29 -5.29 -12.02 -3.42
C ASP A 29 -5.41 -12.43 -4.88
N SER A 30 -6.15 -11.69 -5.67
CA SER A 30 -6.26 -11.95 -7.10
C SER A 30 -4.90 -11.90 -7.81
N SER A 31 -4.05 -10.93 -7.46
CA SER A 31 -2.69 -10.85 -8.00
C SER A 31 -1.82 -12.02 -7.55
N LEU A 32 -1.84 -12.34 -6.27
CA LEU A 32 -1.04 -13.44 -5.71
C LEU A 32 -1.45 -14.80 -6.25
N LEU A 33 -2.75 -15.07 -6.37
CA LEU A 33 -3.27 -16.34 -6.90
C LEU A 33 -2.94 -16.54 -8.38
N ARG A 34 -2.68 -15.45 -9.11
CA ARG A 34 -2.24 -15.51 -10.51
C ARG A 34 -0.73 -15.53 -10.68
N GLY A 35 0.02 -15.59 -9.59
CA GLY A 35 1.48 -15.65 -9.60
C GLY A 35 2.18 -14.31 -9.79
N HIS A 36 1.50 -13.20 -9.50
CA HIS A 36 2.07 -11.86 -9.59
C HIS A 36 2.72 -11.40 -8.29
N THR A 37 3.50 -10.34 -8.38
CA THR A 37 4.25 -9.74 -7.26
C THR A 37 3.54 -8.49 -6.74
N ILE A 38 3.57 -8.31 -5.43
CA ILE A 38 3.10 -7.10 -4.76
C ILE A 38 4.31 -6.21 -4.46
N PHE A 39 4.31 -4.99 -4.99
CA PHE A 39 5.33 -3.97 -4.69
C PHE A 39 4.75 -2.96 -3.70
N THR A 40 5.56 -2.53 -2.75
CA THR A 40 5.20 -1.47 -1.81
C THR A 40 6.15 -0.30 -1.92
N CYS A 41 5.68 0.91 -1.70
CA CYS A 41 6.54 2.07 -1.53
C CYS A 41 5.91 3.15 -0.65
N GLY A 42 6.80 3.94 -0.03
CA GLY A 42 6.47 5.14 0.71
C GLY A 42 7.59 6.16 0.58
N HIS A 43 7.25 7.45 0.54
CA HIS A 43 8.24 8.50 0.25
C HIS A 43 9.15 8.80 1.43
N ASP A 44 8.61 8.89 2.64
CA ASP A 44 9.35 9.25 3.85
C ASP A 44 9.73 8.04 4.70
N GLY A 45 10.46 8.29 5.80
CA GLY A 45 10.91 7.25 6.71
C GLY A 45 9.77 6.39 7.28
N PRO A 46 8.72 6.96 7.89
CA PRO A 46 7.60 6.19 8.41
C PRO A 46 6.85 5.39 7.34
N ALA A 47 6.46 6.01 6.24
CA ALA A 47 5.74 5.34 5.16
C ALA A 47 6.59 4.25 4.49
N SER A 48 7.88 4.51 4.29
CA SER A 48 8.84 3.54 3.78
C SER A 48 8.92 2.29 4.67
N ARG A 49 9.02 2.48 5.99
CA ARG A 49 9.13 1.38 6.95
C ARG A 49 7.84 0.58 7.06
N LEU A 50 6.68 1.24 6.98
CA LEU A 50 5.39 0.57 6.98
C LEU A 50 5.17 -0.24 5.70
N GLY A 51 5.58 0.28 4.55
CA GLY A 51 5.55 -0.47 3.30
C GLY A 51 6.44 -1.71 3.35
N GLN A 52 7.63 -1.59 3.93
CA GLN A 52 8.52 -2.73 4.15
C GLN A 52 7.91 -3.75 5.11
N LEU A 53 7.33 -3.30 6.23
CA LEU A 53 6.64 -4.17 7.17
C LEU A 53 5.57 -5.00 6.45
N PHE A 54 4.75 -4.36 5.63
CA PHE A 54 3.69 -5.04 4.90
C PHE A 54 4.24 -6.07 3.89
N SER A 55 5.27 -5.71 3.14
CA SER A 55 5.93 -6.66 2.23
C SER A 55 6.53 -7.85 2.99
N ASP A 56 7.12 -7.63 4.15
CA ASP A 56 7.66 -8.69 5.01
C ASP A 56 6.53 -9.58 5.57
N ASN A 57 5.41 -9.00 5.99
CA ASN A 57 4.25 -9.77 6.44
C ASN A 57 3.73 -10.74 5.37
N LEU A 58 3.71 -10.30 4.11
CA LEU A 58 3.31 -11.15 2.99
C LEU A 58 4.38 -12.20 2.66
N ALA A 59 5.63 -11.79 2.65
CA ALA A 59 6.75 -12.66 2.25
C ALA A 59 7.06 -13.76 3.26
N VAL A 60 6.95 -13.46 4.55
CA VAL A 60 7.33 -14.41 5.63
C VAL A 60 6.10 -15.10 6.22
N GLY A 61 4.99 -14.41 6.33
CA GLY A 61 3.84 -14.82 7.15
C GLY A 61 4.07 -14.46 8.62
N THR A 62 3.02 -14.08 9.33
CA THR A 62 3.15 -13.60 10.71
C THR A 62 2.31 -14.38 11.71
N GLN A 63 1.12 -14.77 11.34
CA GLN A 63 0.16 -15.42 12.25
C GLN A 63 -0.09 -16.88 11.89
N ILE A 64 0.13 -17.27 10.67
CA ILE A 64 -0.17 -18.58 10.14
C ILE A 64 1.08 -19.10 9.39
N GLU A 65 1.44 -20.34 9.67
CA GLU A 65 2.49 -21.01 8.90
C GLU A 65 2.00 -21.27 7.48
N ARG A 66 2.63 -20.64 6.50
CA ARG A 66 2.31 -20.74 5.09
C ARG A 66 3.53 -20.44 4.23
N PRO A 67 3.52 -20.85 2.95
CA PRO A 67 4.53 -20.37 1.99
C PRO A 67 4.50 -18.85 1.88
N GLY A 68 5.68 -18.24 1.68
CA GLY A 68 5.78 -16.80 1.46
C GLY A 68 5.12 -16.38 0.15
N PHE A 69 4.55 -15.18 0.15
CA PHE A 69 4.04 -14.56 -1.06
C PHE A 69 5.09 -13.63 -1.67
N PRO A 70 5.14 -13.48 -3.01
CA PRO A 70 6.08 -12.57 -3.66
C PRO A 70 5.70 -11.12 -3.38
N ALA A 71 6.40 -10.49 -2.45
CA ALA A 71 6.21 -9.10 -2.05
C ALA A 71 7.56 -8.42 -1.83
N LEU A 72 7.74 -7.24 -2.42
CA LEU A 72 9.00 -6.50 -2.43
C LEU A 72 8.77 -5.03 -2.14
N SER A 73 9.60 -4.43 -1.30
CA SER A 73 9.62 -2.99 -1.06
C SER A 73 10.48 -2.28 -2.10
N LEU A 74 9.92 -1.32 -2.84
CA LEU A 74 10.68 -0.48 -3.76
C LEU A 74 11.74 0.36 -3.03
N ASN A 75 11.47 0.71 -1.77
CA ASN A 75 12.44 1.43 -0.94
C ASN A 75 13.71 0.63 -0.71
N GLN A 76 13.62 -0.69 -0.60
CA GLN A 76 14.77 -1.59 -0.48
C GLN A 76 15.48 -1.83 -1.81
N LEU A 77 14.72 -1.89 -2.91
CA LEU A 77 15.26 -2.12 -4.26
C LEU A 77 15.93 -0.88 -4.86
N SER A 78 15.62 0.30 -4.34
CA SER A 78 16.11 1.57 -4.87
C SER A 78 17.51 1.88 -4.36
N GLN A 79 18.48 1.95 -5.26
CA GLN A 79 19.88 2.17 -4.88
C GLN A 79 20.26 3.64 -4.69
N ASN A 80 19.60 4.57 -5.38
CA ASN A 80 19.90 6.00 -5.30
C ASN A 80 18.75 6.79 -4.68
N ARG A 81 18.85 7.04 -3.38
CA ARG A 81 17.80 7.71 -2.59
C ARG A 81 17.55 9.17 -2.96
N LEU A 82 18.44 9.80 -3.73
CA LEU A 82 18.32 11.21 -4.11
C LEU A 82 17.54 11.42 -5.40
N ARG A 83 17.33 10.39 -6.21
CA ARG A 83 16.61 10.51 -7.47
C ARG A 83 15.10 10.41 -7.27
N GLU A 84 14.37 11.37 -7.86
CA GLU A 84 12.90 11.35 -7.86
C GLU A 84 12.29 10.17 -8.61
N ASN A 85 12.98 9.60 -9.57
CA ASN A 85 12.53 8.46 -10.34
C ASN A 85 13.04 7.11 -9.80
N ARG A 86 13.59 7.07 -8.60
CA ARG A 86 14.21 5.85 -8.04
C ARG A 86 13.24 4.68 -7.92
N PHE A 87 12.02 4.93 -7.50
CA PHE A 87 11.02 3.87 -7.38
C PHE A 87 10.50 3.45 -8.76
N ALA A 88 10.29 4.41 -9.66
CA ALA A 88 9.91 4.14 -11.04
C ALA A 88 10.96 3.26 -11.74
N GLN A 89 12.24 3.57 -11.58
CA GLN A 89 13.31 2.75 -12.15
C GLN A 89 13.33 1.33 -11.57
N ALA A 90 13.19 1.18 -10.25
CA ALA A 90 13.11 -0.13 -9.62
C ALA A 90 11.88 -0.92 -10.13
N LEU A 91 10.77 -0.26 -10.32
CA LEU A 91 9.56 -0.86 -10.85
C LEU A 91 9.73 -1.32 -12.30
N PHE A 92 10.36 -0.51 -13.16
CA PHE A 92 10.69 -0.92 -14.53
C PHE A 92 11.65 -2.12 -14.58
N THR A 93 12.57 -2.21 -13.64
CA THR A 93 13.53 -3.32 -13.57
C THR A 93 12.88 -4.62 -13.10
N HIS A 94 12.03 -4.57 -12.08
CA HIS A 94 11.52 -5.74 -11.37
C HIS A 94 10.04 -6.04 -11.63
N GLY A 95 9.26 -5.02 -12.00
CA GLY A 95 7.82 -5.16 -12.20
C GLY A 95 7.44 -5.73 -13.57
N SER A 96 6.30 -6.41 -13.62
CA SER A 96 5.72 -6.98 -14.82
C SER A 96 4.25 -6.60 -14.91
N GLN A 97 3.67 -6.74 -16.10
CA GLN A 97 2.25 -6.55 -16.31
C GLN A 97 1.42 -7.37 -15.30
N SER A 98 0.38 -6.78 -14.77
CA SER A 98 -0.54 -7.35 -13.77
C SER A 98 0.05 -7.52 -12.36
N ASP A 99 1.31 -7.15 -12.11
CA ASP A 99 1.78 -6.96 -10.75
C ASP A 99 1.01 -5.82 -10.09
N LEU A 100 1.03 -5.73 -8.77
CA LEU A 100 0.29 -4.73 -8.00
C LEU A 100 1.25 -3.83 -7.25
N LEU A 101 0.98 -2.53 -7.27
CA LEU A 101 1.70 -1.52 -6.50
C LEU A 101 0.81 -0.98 -5.38
N LEU A 102 1.28 -1.09 -4.13
CA LEU A 102 0.68 -0.43 -2.98
C LEU A 102 1.54 0.76 -2.57
N ILE A 103 0.95 1.96 -2.66
CA ILE A 103 1.59 3.22 -2.29
C ILE A 103 1.03 3.70 -0.96
N ILE A 104 1.92 4.00 -0.02
CA ILE A 104 1.58 4.66 1.24
C ILE A 104 2.03 6.11 1.14
N SER A 105 1.07 7.04 1.14
CA SER A 105 1.33 8.48 1.07
C SER A 105 1.00 9.15 2.40
N ARG A 106 1.86 10.08 2.80
CA ARG A 106 1.59 11.01 3.91
C ARG A 106 1.21 12.40 3.40
N GLY A 107 0.79 12.49 2.16
CA GLY A 107 0.22 13.69 1.57
C GLY A 107 1.16 14.50 0.71
N GLY A 108 0.60 15.48 0.03
CA GLY A 108 1.32 16.46 -0.77
C GLY A 108 1.64 16.04 -2.20
N SER A 109 1.06 14.95 -2.70
CA SER A 109 1.29 14.48 -4.09
C SER A 109 2.78 14.51 -4.48
N LYS A 110 3.62 13.86 -3.68
CA LYS A 110 5.08 13.94 -3.84
C LYS A 110 5.53 13.50 -5.24
N PRO A 111 6.44 14.24 -5.90
CA PRO A 111 6.90 13.92 -7.25
C PRO A 111 7.40 12.48 -7.42
N VAL A 112 8.12 11.95 -6.42
CA VAL A 112 8.58 10.57 -6.47
C VAL A 112 7.43 9.56 -6.56
N LEU A 113 6.32 9.81 -5.87
CA LEU A 113 5.13 8.95 -5.91
C LEU A 113 4.33 9.12 -7.21
N LEU A 114 4.25 10.34 -7.74
CA LEU A 114 3.63 10.60 -9.04
C LEU A 114 4.36 9.82 -10.15
N LYS A 115 5.68 9.87 -10.19
CA LYS A 115 6.48 9.13 -11.16
C LYS A 115 6.35 7.61 -11.01
N THR A 116 6.20 7.15 -9.78
CA THR A 116 6.00 5.72 -9.50
C THR A 116 4.62 5.25 -9.97
N ALA A 117 3.58 6.03 -9.72
CA ALA A 117 2.23 5.74 -10.22
C ALA A 117 2.20 5.72 -11.76
N ASP A 118 2.82 6.71 -12.40
CA ASP A 118 2.92 6.77 -13.86
C ASP A 118 3.64 5.53 -14.43
N ALA A 119 4.72 5.09 -13.78
CA ALA A 119 5.44 3.88 -14.18
C ALA A 119 4.59 2.61 -14.04
N ALA A 120 3.82 2.50 -12.97
CA ALA A 120 2.91 1.38 -12.77
C ALA A 120 1.83 1.31 -13.87
N LEU A 121 1.25 2.46 -14.22
CA LEU A 121 0.25 2.56 -15.30
C LEU A 121 0.86 2.20 -16.66
N GLU A 122 2.06 2.66 -16.95
CA GLU A 122 2.79 2.32 -18.18
C GLU A 122 3.09 0.82 -18.30
N ARG A 123 3.24 0.13 -17.16
CA ARG A 123 3.47 -1.33 -17.09
C ARG A 123 2.18 -2.14 -16.95
N ASP A 124 1.02 -1.54 -17.10
CA ASP A 124 -0.28 -2.19 -16.88
C ASP A 124 -0.39 -2.90 -15.51
N MET A 125 0.14 -2.27 -14.50
CA MET A 125 0.01 -2.69 -13.11
C MET A 125 -1.18 -2.01 -12.46
N LYS A 126 -1.81 -2.68 -11.50
CA LYS A 126 -2.85 -2.07 -10.66
C LYS A 126 -2.22 -1.34 -9.47
N ILE A 127 -2.91 -0.30 -9.01
CA ILE A 127 -2.45 0.53 -7.90
C ILE A 127 -3.49 0.49 -6.76
N ILE A 128 -3.01 0.27 -5.55
CA ILE A 128 -3.72 0.59 -4.31
C ILE A 128 -2.96 1.77 -3.69
N LEU A 129 -3.66 2.89 -3.55
CA LEU A 129 -3.13 4.09 -2.92
C LEU A 129 -3.78 4.29 -1.56
N ILE A 130 -2.97 4.35 -0.51
CA ILE A 130 -3.38 4.87 0.79
C ILE A 130 -3.01 6.34 0.79
N SER A 131 -4.00 7.21 0.56
CA SER A 131 -3.79 8.64 0.39
C SER A 131 -3.96 9.43 1.69
N HIS A 132 -3.44 10.64 1.71
CA HIS A 132 -3.60 11.58 2.79
C HIS A 132 -3.86 12.99 2.24
N LYS A 133 -3.73 14.02 3.08
CA LYS A 133 -4.01 15.41 2.70
C LYS A 133 -3.17 15.86 1.51
N ASP A 134 -3.77 16.68 0.65
CA ASP A 134 -3.12 17.27 -0.53
C ASP A 134 -2.59 16.24 -1.55
N ASP A 135 -3.23 15.09 -1.63
CA ASP A 135 -2.90 14.03 -2.60
C ASP A 135 -3.74 14.07 -3.87
N ASN A 136 -4.43 15.16 -4.16
CA ASN A 136 -5.34 15.25 -5.30
C ASN A 136 -4.70 14.88 -6.63
N ILE A 137 -3.47 15.38 -6.90
CA ILE A 137 -2.76 15.08 -8.14
C ILE A 137 -2.40 13.60 -8.22
N LEU A 138 -2.00 12.99 -7.11
CA LEU A 138 -1.69 11.56 -7.05
C LEU A 138 -2.96 10.71 -7.25
N ILE A 139 -4.07 11.08 -6.62
CA ILE A 139 -5.36 10.41 -6.79
C ILE A 139 -5.83 10.48 -8.25
N GLU A 140 -5.64 11.61 -8.93
CA GLU A 140 -6.00 11.79 -10.34
C GLU A 140 -5.23 10.86 -11.30
N ARG A 141 -4.09 10.31 -10.89
CA ARG A 141 -3.35 9.31 -11.66
C ARG A 141 -4.02 7.96 -11.71
N LEU A 142 -4.89 7.65 -10.75
CA LEU A 142 -5.53 6.34 -10.63
C LEU A 142 -6.52 6.11 -11.77
N GLY A 143 -6.51 4.89 -12.31
CA GLY A 143 -7.49 4.42 -13.28
C GLY A 143 -8.71 3.80 -12.58
N TYR A 144 -9.71 3.40 -13.35
CA TYR A 144 -10.97 2.85 -12.82
C TYR A 144 -10.80 1.49 -12.13
N GLU A 145 -9.74 0.75 -12.44
CA GLU A 145 -9.42 -0.53 -11.78
C GLU A 145 -8.56 -0.37 -10.53
N ASP A 146 -8.05 0.84 -10.31
CA ASP A 146 -7.24 1.16 -9.15
C ASP A 146 -8.12 1.50 -7.94
N LEU A 147 -7.53 1.53 -6.77
CA LEU A 147 -8.25 1.77 -5.52
C LEU A 147 -7.54 2.81 -4.68
N CYS A 148 -8.32 3.71 -4.11
CA CYS A 148 -7.86 4.68 -3.13
C CYS A 148 -8.50 4.41 -1.77
N ILE A 149 -7.67 4.27 -0.74
CA ILE A 149 -8.09 4.29 0.67
C ILE A 149 -7.71 5.67 1.19
N ASP A 150 -8.69 6.57 1.31
CA ASP A 150 -8.45 7.97 1.65
C ASP A 150 -8.39 8.17 3.17
N MET A 151 -7.25 8.64 3.64
CA MET A 151 -6.99 8.95 5.04
C MET A 151 -6.92 10.46 5.31
N SER A 152 -7.36 11.30 4.38
CA SER A 152 -7.22 12.76 4.43
C SER A 152 -7.96 13.43 5.58
N GLU A 153 -9.00 12.81 6.10
CA GLU A 153 -9.77 13.35 7.25
C GLU A 153 -9.03 13.23 8.60
N TYR A 154 -7.97 12.41 8.67
CA TYR A 154 -7.26 12.15 9.91
C TYR A 154 -6.06 13.07 10.10
N GLU A 155 -5.70 13.32 11.37
CA GLU A 155 -4.59 14.18 11.73
C GLU A 155 -3.24 13.51 11.47
N ASP A 156 -2.24 14.32 11.08
CA ASP A 156 -0.87 13.85 10.87
C ASP A 156 -0.27 13.17 12.10
N SER A 157 -0.68 13.59 13.30
CA SER A 157 -0.17 13.06 14.57
C SER A 157 -0.51 11.59 14.83
N ILE A 158 -1.55 11.05 14.17
CA ILE A 158 -2.01 9.66 14.34
C ILE A 158 -1.95 8.85 13.04
N VAL A 159 -1.59 9.47 11.92
CA VAL A 159 -1.68 8.82 10.59
C VAL A 159 -0.80 7.58 10.49
N ASN A 160 0.39 7.58 11.10
CA ASN A 160 1.27 6.41 11.05
C ASN A 160 0.64 5.19 11.73
N VAL A 161 -0.04 5.40 12.85
CA VAL A 161 -0.74 4.30 13.56
C VAL A 161 -1.92 3.80 12.73
N LEU A 162 -2.66 4.70 12.10
CA LEU A 162 -3.78 4.33 11.23
C LEU A 162 -3.30 3.59 9.98
N HIS A 163 -2.20 4.01 9.38
CA HIS A 163 -1.56 3.26 8.27
C HIS A 163 -1.20 1.84 8.72
N LEU A 164 -0.60 1.69 9.90
CA LEU A 164 -0.28 0.37 10.45
C LEU A 164 -1.55 -0.47 10.63
N GLN A 165 -2.62 0.09 11.17
CA GLN A 165 -3.89 -0.62 11.32
C GLN A 165 -4.45 -1.11 9.98
N VAL A 166 -4.42 -0.28 8.95
CA VAL A 166 -4.86 -0.68 7.59
C VAL A 166 -4.01 -1.85 7.08
N LEU A 167 -2.70 -1.75 7.20
CA LEU A 167 -1.78 -2.78 6.69
C LEU A 167 -1.90 -4.11 7.45
N GLU A 168 -2.07 -4.06 8.77
CA GLU A 168 -2.30 -5.27 9.57
C GLU A 168 -3.66 -5.90 9.25
N CYS A 169 -4.69 -5.08 9.05
CA CYS A 169 -6.00 -5.55 8.60
C CYS A 169 -5.92 -6.20 7.21
N LEU A 170 -5.19 -5.60 6.28
CA LEU A 170 -4.95 -6.19 4.95
C LEU A 170 -4.22 -7.52 5.06
N THR A 171 -3.19 -7.63 5.89
CA THR A 171 -2.46 -8.89 6.11
C THR A 171 -3.39 -9.99 6.59
N GLU A 172 -4.23 -9.70 7.58
CA GLU A 172 -5.19 -10.66 8.13
C GLU A 172 -6.23 -11.09 7.09
N LEU A 173 -6.78 -10.13 6.34
CA LEU A 173 -7.76 -10.41 5.29
C LEU A 173 -7.17 -11.22 4.13
N VAL A 174 -5.97 -10.90 3.69
CA VAL A 174 -5.28 -11.64 2.63
C VAL A 174 -5.06 -13.08 3.05
N ASP A 175 -4.56 -13.32 4.24
CA ASP A 175 -4.37 -14.66 4.76
C ASP A 175 -5.70 -15.42 4.88
N SER A 176 -6.74 -14.77 5.37
CA SER A 176 -8.07 -15.36 5.52
C SER A 176 -8.68 -15.77 4.18
N ILE A 177 -8.60 -14.92 3.16
CA ILE A 177 -9.16 -15.22 1.83
C ILE A 177 -8.39 -16.36 1.16
N ILE A 178 -7.05 -16.29 1.13
CA ILE A 178 -6.21 -17.31 0.46
C ILE A 178 -6.32 -18.67 1.17
N LEU A 179 -6.38 -18.69 2.48
CA LEU A 179 -6.44 -19.93 3.26
C LEU A 179 -7.86 -20.45 3.48
N GLY A 180 -8.88 -19.81 2.90
CA GLY A 180 -10.26 -20.24 2.96
C GLY A 180 -10.97 -19.97 4.28
N GLY A 181 -10.56 -18.97 5.03
CA GLY A 181 -11.29 -18.46 6.18
C GLY A 181 -11.46 -19.47 7.33
N LYS A 182 -10.37 -20.11 7.75
CA LYS A 182 -10.36 -20.96 8.95
C LYS A 182 -10.13 -20.15 10.21
#